data_c42da475b4949e75b4818f0a70a22a78
#
_entry.id   c42da475b4949e75b4818f0a70a22a78
#
_cell.length_a   1.000
_cell.length_b   1.000
_cell.length_c   1.000
_cell.angle_alpha   90.00
_cell.angle_beta   90.00
_cell.angle_gamma   90.00
#
_symmetry.space_group_name_H-M   'P 1'
#
loop_
_entity.id
_entity.type
_entity.pdbx_description
1 polymer ?
#
loop_
_entity_poly.entity_id
_entity_poly.type
_entity_poly.pdbx_seq_one_letter_code
_entity_poly.pdbx_strand_id
1 'polypeptide(L)'
;MDHFAADVDPVRARVMHAVQQPLAWSALDEVMGVPAWKSRPSWFLVADGDQAIPPDAERQFAARMGATTVEVPTNHVAMVSHPDDVMQLIETAAEAVQAAD
;
A
#
# COMPACT_ATOMS: atom_id res chain seq x y z
N MET A 1 3.95 -16.29 3.47
CA MET A 1 2.68 -15.57 3.73
C MET A 1 2.58 -15.00 5.13
N ASP A 2 3.33 -15.54 6.08
CA ASP A 2 3.22 -15.16 7.50
C ASP A 2 3.58 -13.69 7.80
N HIS A 3 4.43 -13.08 6.97
CA HIS A 3 4.82 -11.67 7.09
C HIS A 3 4.09 -10.75 6.10
N PHE A 4 3.49 -11.31 5.06
CA PHE A 4 2.83 -10.54 3.99
C PHE A 4 1.33 -10.41 4.21
N ALA A 5 0.69 -11.47 4.71
CA ALA A 5 -0.76 -11.58 4.89
C ALA A 5 -1.10 -12.17 6.27
N ALA A 6 -0.43 -11.69 7.32
CA ALA A 6 -0.53 -12.29 8.66
C ALA A 6 -1.92 -12.10 9.31
N ASP A 7 -2.65 -11.08 8.94
CA ASP A 7 -4.00 -10.78 9.43
C ASP A 7 -5.13 -11.26 8.49
N VAL A 8 -4.78 -11.96 7.41
CA VAL A 8 -5.74 -12.55 6.49
C VAL A 8 -6.13 -13.95 6.96
N ASP A 9 -7.39 -14.33 6.75
CA ASP A 9 -7.85 -15.70 7.01
C ASP A 9 -6.86 -16.73 6.44
N PRO A 10 -6.43 -17.73 7.23
CA PRO A 10 -5.37 -18.67 6.83
C PRO A 10 -5.67 -19.47 5.55
N VAL A 11 -6.93 -19.81 5.29
CA VAL A 11 -7.32 -20.51 4.06
C VAL A 11 -7.13 -19.60 2.86
N ARG A 12 -7.61 -18.34 2.97
CA ARG A 12 -7.46 -17.33 1.92
C ARG A 12 -5.98 -17.01 1.66
N ALA A 13 -5.17 -16.87 2.70
CA ALA A 13 -3.73 -16.64 2.58
C ALA A 13 -3.02 -17.79 1.84
N ARG A 14 -3.40 -19.04 2.09
CA ARG A 14 -2.87 -20.21 1.35
C ARG A 14 -3.26 -20.18 -0.13
N VAL A 15 -4.49 -19.79 -0.45
CA VAL A 15 -4.93 -19.64 -1.84
C VAL A 15 -4.14 -18.53 -2.54
N MET A 16 -3.99 -17.39 -1.89
CA MET A 16 -3.17 -16.27 -2.41
C MET A 16 -1.74 -16.72 -2.71
N HIS A 17 -1.14 -17.50 -1.82
CA HIS A 17 0.20 -18.04 -2.03
C HIS A 17 0.25 -19.00 -3.25
N ALA A 18 -0.73 -19.89 -3.37
CA ALA A 18 -0.77 -20.90 -4.44
C ALA A 18 -0.97 -20.28 -5.83
N VAL A 19 -1.67 -19.15 -5.92
CA VAL A 19 -1.94 -18.47 -7.21
C VAL A 19 -0.95 -17.35 -7.52
N GLN A 20 0.04 -17.15 -6.67
CA GLN A 20 1.06 -16.11 -6.87
C GLN A 20 1.83 -16.34 -8.17
N GLN A 21 1.92 -15.30 -8.98
CA GLN A 21 2.72 -15.33 -10.20
C GLN A 21 4.16 -14.87 -9.93
N PRO A 22 5.15 -15.37 -10.67
CA PRO A 22 6.52 -14.91 -10.53
C PRO A 22 6.68 -13.46 -10.98
N LEU A 23 7.48 -12.70 -10.24
CA LEU A 23 7.90 -11.35 -10.62
C LEU A 23 9.07 -11.42 -11.59
N ALA A 24 9.04 -10.64 -12.67
CA ALA A 24 10.20 -10.51 -13.56
C ALA A 24 11.35 -9.85 -12.81
N TRP A 25 12.55 -10.45 -12.89
CA TRP A 25 13.74 -9.90 -12.20
C TRP A 25 14.05 -8.47 -12.63
N SER A 26 13.86 -8.15 -13.91
CA SER A 26 14.07 -6.80 -14.47
C SER A 26 13.25 -5.72 -13.76
N ALA A 27 12.09 -6.06 -13.17
CA ALA A 27 11.27 -5.11 -12.45
C ALA A 27 11.96 -4.53 -11.19
N LEU A 28 12.98 -5.24 -10.68
CA LEU A 28 13.76 -4.79 -9.53
C LEU A 28 14.97 -3.93 -9.92
N ASP A 29 15.41 -4.02 -11.16
CA ASP A 29 16.63 -3.37 -11.65
C ASP A 29 16.36 -2.17 -12.58
N GLU A 30 15.14 -2.02 -13.09
CA GLU A 30 14.77 -0.92 -13.97
C GLU A 30 14.85 0.42 -13.24
N VAL A 31 15.45 1.39 -13.92
CA VAL A 31 15.58 2.76 -13.40
C VAL A 31 14.24 3.48 -13.54
N MET A 32 13.72 4.01 -12.44
CA MET A 32 12.52 4.83 -12.44
C MET A 32 12.82 6.20 -13.07
N GLY A 33 11.89 6.71 -13.88
CA GLY A 33 11.87 8.11 -14.30
C GLY A 33 11.48 9.06 -13.16
N VAL A 34 11.08 10.28 -13.50
CA VAL A 34 10.61 11.26 -12.50
C VAL A 34 9.31 10.76 -11.86
N PRO A 35 9.28 10.52 -10.54
CA PRO A 35 8.07 10.01 -9.89
C PRO A 35 6.97 11.05 -9.83
N ALA A 36 5.74 10.62 -10.09
CA ALA A 36 4.57 11.51 -10.15
C ALA A 36 4.27 12.25 -8.84
N TRP A 37 4.62 11.67 -7.68
CA TRP A 37 4.41 12.31 -6.38
C TRP A 37 5.17 13.63 -6.21
N LYS A 38 6.18 13.91 -7.04
CA LYS A 38 6.88 15.21 -7.02
C LYS A 38 6.05 16.37 -7.56
N SER A 39 5.03 16.09 -8.35
CA SER A 39 4.19 17.11 -9.00
C SER A 39 2.68 16.90 -8.83
N ARG A 40 2.27 15.82 -8.18
CA ARG A 40 0.87 15.47 -7.98
C ARG A 40 0.58 15.25 -6.49
N PRO A 41 -0.64 15.58 -6.02
CA PRO A 41 -1.05 15.23 -4.68
C PRO A 41 -1.03 13.71 -4.50
N SER A 42 -0.69 13.26 -3.31
CA SER A 42 -0.48 11.85 -2.99
C SER A 42 -1.14 11.47 -1.68
N TRP A 43 -1.63 10.25 -1.61
CA TRP A 43 -2.21 9.65 -0.40
C TRP A 43 -1.46 8.36 -0.09
N PHE A 44 -1.26 8.11 1.19
CA PHE A 44 -0.52 6.93 1.65
C PHE A 44 -1.27 6.26 2.80
N LEU A 45 -1.44 4.95 2.73
CA LEU A 45 -1.92 4.15 3.85
C LEU A 45 -0.72 3.45 4.48
N VAL A 46 -0.43 3.75 5.73
CA VAL A 46 0.58 3.05 6.53
C VAL A 46 -0.07 1.84 7.19
N ALA A 47 0.47 0.67 6.92
CA ALA A 47 0.06 -0.57 7.56
C ALA A 47 0.88 -0.74 8.87
N ASP A 48 0.29 -0.38 10.01
CA ASP A 48 1.00 -0.36 11.30
C ASP A 48 1.43 -1.76 11.80
N GLY A 49 0.84 -2.82 11.27
CA GLY A 49 1.22 -4.21 11.53
C GLY A 49 2.00 -4.88 10.41
N ASP A 50 2.50 -4.13 9.44
CA ASP A 50 3.22 -4.68 8.29
C ASP A 50 4.53 -5.36 8.73
N GLN A 51 4.68 -6.63 8.35
CA GLN A 51 5.87 -7.42 8.62
C GLN A 51 6.72 -7.66 7.35
N ALA A 52 6.26 -7.20 6.19
CA ALA A 52 7.02 -7.24 4.94
C ALA A 52 7.84 -5.96 4.75
N ILE A 53 7.23 -4.79 5.02
CA ILE A 53 7.91 -3.50 5.06
C ILE A 53 7.74 -2.92 6.47
N PRO A 54 8.81 -2.56 7.17
CA PRO A 54 8.67 -1.96 8.51
C PRO A 54 7.79 -0.70 8.47
N PRO A 55 6.81 -0.56 9.38
CA PRO A 55 5.90 0.59 9.40
C PRO A 55 6.62 1.95 9.47
N ASP A 56 7.76 2.01 10.17
CA ASP A 56 8.56 3.24 10.21
C ASP A 56 9.16 3.61 8.84
N ALA A 57 9.48 2.63 8.00
CA ALA A 57 9.91 2.90 6.64
C ALA A 57 8.76 3.44 5.79
N GLU A 58 7.55 2.89 5.95
CA GLU A 58 6.35 3.40 5.28
C GLU A 58 6.05 4.85 5.68
N ARG A 59 6.17 5.19 6.96
CA ARG A 59 6.01 6.56 7.47
C ARG A 59 7.04 7.52 6.85
N GLN A 60 8.29 7.05 6.69
CA GLN A 60 9.33 7.83 6.02
C GLN A 60 9.02 8.06 4.54
N PHE A 61 8.50 7.05 3.84
CA PHE A 61 8.08 7.21 2.45
C PHE A 61 6.92 8.19 2.33
N ALA A 62 5.90 8.08 3.17
CA ALA A 62 4.76 8.99 3.19
C ALA A 62 5.21 10.44 3.46
N ALA A 63 6.10 10.65 4.42
CA ALA A 63 6.66 11.96 4.72
C ALA A 63 7.48 12.53 3.55
N ARG A 64 8.32 11.71 2.93
CA ARG A 64 9.11 12.11 1.74
C ARG A 64 8.24 12.53 0.57
N MET A 65 7.11 11.85 0.38
CA MET A 65 6.14 12.18 -0.66
C MET A 65 5.30 13.41 -0.34
N GLY A 66 5.28 13.88 0.90
CA GLY A 66 4.31 14.88 1.36
C GLY A 66 2.87 14.37 1.26
N ALA A 67 2.67 13.08 1.42
CA ALA A 67 1.38 12.44 1.23
C ALA A 67 0.39 12.75 2.37
N THR A 68 -0.90 12.87 2.03
CA THR A 68 -1.98 12.75 3.02
C THR A 68 -2.00 11.31 3.51
N THR A 69 -1.72 11.11 4.81
CA THR A 69 -1.42 9.78 5.35
C THR A 69 -2.49 9.34 6.34
N VAL A 70 -2.90 8.08 6.23
CA VAL A 70 -3.70 7.38 7.25
C VAL A 70 -2.92 6.16 7.73
N GLU A 71 -3.15 5.75 8.98
CA GLU A 71 -2.58 4.51 9.52
C GLU A 71 -3.69 3.54 9.88
N VAL A 72 -3.51 2.28 9.51
CA VAL A 72 -4.47 1.20 9.77
C VAL A 72 -3.74 0.05 10.44
N PRO A 73 -4.32 -0.56 11.50
CA PRO A 73 -3.71 -1.73 12.17
C PRO A 73 -3.90 -3.00 11.33
N THR A 74 -3.19 -3.07 10.22
CA THR A 74 -3.27 -4.12 9.22
C THR A 74 -1.89 -4.60 8.81
N ASN A 75 -1.85 -5.72 8.11
CA ASN A 75 -0.63 -6.24 7.48
C ASN A 75 -0.42 -5.66 6.09
N HIS A 76 0.58 -6.15 5.35
CA HIS A 76 0.99 -5.61 4.06
C HIS A 76 -0.12 -5.54 3.01
N VAL A 77 -1.04 -6.49 3.01
CA VAL A 77 -2.17 -6.55 2.06
C VAL A 77 -3.45 -5.97 2.67
N ALA A 78 -3.39 -4.71 3.07
CA ALA A 78 -4.50 -4.00 3.70
C ALA A 78 -5.83 -4.11 2.93
N MET A 79 -5.79 -4.11 1.60
CA MET A 79 -6.98 -4.24 0.75
C MET A 79 -7.71 -5.57 0.92
N VAL A 80 -7.07 -6.59 1.48
CA VAL A 80 -7.66 -7.92 1.69
C VAL A 80 -8.32 -8.03 3.05
N SER A 81 -7.67 -7.53 4.12
CA SER A 81 -8.15 -7.62 5.49
C SER A 81 -8.94 -6.40 5.94
N HIS A 82 -8.64 -5.22 5.38
CA HIS A 82 -9.27 -3.93 5.71
C HIS A 82 -9.71 -3.20 4.42
N PRO A 83 -10.59 -3.81 3.59
CA PRO A 83 -10.99 -3.22 2.31
C PRO A 83 -11.72 -1.89 2.47
N ASP A 84 -12.50 -1.71 3.54
CA ASP A 84 -13.27 -0.48 3.76
C ASP A 84 -12.36 0.72 4.03
N ASP A 85 -11.29 0.55 4.80
CA ASP A 85 -10.31 1.60 5.06
C ASP A 85 -9.57 2.02 3.77
N VAL A 86 -9.22 1.05 2.94
CA VAL A 86 -8.59 1.30 1.64
C VAL A 86 -9.55 2.03 0.70
N MET A 87 -10.80 1.59 0.62
CA MET A 87 -11.85 2.21 -0.19
C MET A 87 -12.07 3.67 0.24
N GLN A 88 -12.19 3.93 1.54
CA GLN A 88 -12.39 5.28 2.06
C GLN A 88 -11.25 6.23 1.70
N LEU A 89 -10.00 5.76 1.75
CA LEU A 89 -8.86 6.57 1.34
C LEU A 89 -8.89 6.89 -0.15
N ILE A 90 -9.26 5.92 -0.99
CA ILE A 90 -9.40 6.11 -2.44
C ILE A 90 -10.50 7.13 -2.74
N GLU A 91 -11.66 7.02 -2.10
CA GLU A 91 -12.77 7.97 -2.27
C GLU A 91 -12.36 9.37 -1.84
N THR A 92 -11.71 9.52 -0.69
CA THR A 92 -11.19 10.80 -0.20
C THR A 92 -10.22 11.44 -1.21
N ALA A 93 -9.32 10.64 -1.79
CA ALA A 93 -8.40 11.12 -2.80
C ALA A 93 -9.12 11.57 -4.09
N ALA A 94 -10.08 10.78 -4.55
CA ALA A 94 -10.87 11.10 -5.74
C ALA A 94 -11.67 12.41 -5.57
N GLU A 95 -12.33 12.59 -4.42
CA GLU A 95 -13.07 13.82 -4.11
C GLU A 95 -12.17 15.04 -4.05
N ALA A 96 -10.99 14.91 -3.42
CA ALA A 96 -10.03 16.00 -3.33
C ALA A 96 -9.49 16.44 -4.69
N VAL A 97 -9.27 15.51 -5.60
CA VAL A 97 -8.82 15.80 -6.97
C VAL A 97 -9.94 16.46 -7.78
N GLN A 98 -11.17 15.97 -7.66
CA GLN A 98 -12.33 16.56 -8.35
C GLN A 98 -12.65 17.98 -7.86
N ALA A 99 -12.49 18.24 -6.57
CA ALA A 99 -12.72 19.57 -6.00
C ALA A 99 -11.66 20.59 -6.41
N ALA A 100 -10.47 20.16 -6.85
CA ALA A 100 -9.37 21.02 -7.31
C ALA A 100 -9.49 21.42 -8.80
N ASP A 101 -10.35 20.73 -9.58
CA ASP A 101 -10.65 21.02 -10.98
C ASP A 101 -11.81 22.04 -11.10
#